data_cc6a27c246abf82795cc08c98a00cb20
#
_entry.id   cc6a27c246abf82795cc08c98a00cb20
#
_cell.length_a   1.000
_cell.length_b   1.000
_cell.length_c   1.000
_cell.angle_alpha   90.00
_cell.angle_beta   90.00
_cell.angle_gamma   90.00
#
_symmetry.space_group_name_H-M   'P 1'
#
loop_
_entity.id
_entity.type
_entity.pdbx_description
1 polymer ?
#
loop_
_entity_poly.entity_id
_entity_poly.type
_entity_poly.pdbx_seq_one_letter_code
_entity_poly.pdbx_strand_id
1 'polypeptide(L)'
;MQALGSDPINQAQWRALDAIGQRWSAPHEDDWLLAIDDTDNLTSRGTGFLARQLALRMAEAGIAEVKAITRHQLLVDPRIPYTSHNSSACLVLPSIVDRQTIFDYSCRYLLEESAEGSDAGTVLVQRKDLPDVVRQFGRAAKEQVLE
;
A
#
# COMPACT_ATOMS: atom_id res chain seq x y z
N MET A 1 8.39 -20.43 -8.75
CA MET A 1 7.76 -19.13 -8.82
C MET A 1 8.54 -18.19 -9.70
N GLN A 2 8.21 -18.19 -10.98
CA GLN A 2 8.95 -17.45 -12.00
C GLN A 2 8.77 -15.93 -11.93
N ALA A 3 7.71 -15.46 -11.28
CA ALA A 3 7.41 -14.03 -11.18
C ALA A 3 8.51 -13.22 -10.48
N LEU A 4 9.31 -13.82 -9.60
CA LEU A 4 10.41 -13.14 -8.91
C LEU A 4 11.57 -12.78 -9.85
N GLY A 5 11.80 -13.57 -10.89
CA GLY A 5 12.88 -13.32 -11.85
C GLY A 5 12.58 -12.16 -12.81
N SER A 6 11.31 -11.82 -13.02
CA SER A 6 10.87 -10.70 -13.86
C SER A 6 10.53 -9.43 -13.06
N ASP A 7 10.55 -9.49 -11.73
CA ASP A 7 10.26 -8.37 -10.86
C ASP A 7 11.46 -7.42 -10.82
N PRO A 8 11.28 -6.10 -10.98
CA PRO A 8 12.36 -5.13 -10.83
C PRO A 8 13.00 -5.14 -9.45
N ILE A 9 12.32 -5.68 -8.43
CA ILE A 9 12.89 -5.91 -7.12
C ILE A 9 13.78 -7.15 -7.18
N ASN A 10 15.08 -7.00 -6.95
CA ASN A 10 16.03 -8.10 -6.94
C ASN A 10 15.94 -8.95 -5.65
N GLN A 11 16.58 -10.11 -5.63
CA GLN A 11 16.54 -11.02 -4.48
C GLN A 11 17.10 -10.42 -3.19
N ALA A 12 18.11 -9.55 -3.28
CA ALA A 12 18.67 -8.89 -2.08
C ALA A 12 17.64 -7.95 -1.45
N GLN A 13 16.88 -7.23 -2.29
CA GLN A 13 15.79 -6.37 -1.84
C GLN A 13 14.65 -7.19 -1.22
N TRP A 14 14.31 -8.32 -1.80
CA TRP A 14 13.33 -9.23 -1.21
C TRP A 14 13.76 -9.75 0.15
N ARG A 15 15.01 -10.16 0.30
CA ARG A 15 15.56 -10.59 1.61
C ARG A 15 15.53 -9.48 2.65
N ALA A 16 15.80 -8.25 2.24
CA ALA A 16 15.71 -7.10 3.13
C ALA A 16 14.27 -6.86 3.60
N LEU A 17 13.29 -6.99 2.71
CA LEU A 17 11.87 -6.90 3.05
C LEU A 17 11.43 -8.04 3.98
N ASP A 18 11.89 -9.26 3.74
CA ASP A 18 11.62 -10.40 4.61
C ASP A 18 12.23 -10.21 6.00
N ALA A 19 13.43 -9.70 6.08
CA ALA A 19 14.09 -9.39 7.35
C ALA A 19 13.31 -8.32 8.14
N ILE A 20 12.76 -7.31 7.47
CA ILE A 20 11.86 -6.32 8.06
C ILE A 20 10.59 -7.01 8.58
N GLY A 21 10.01 -7.92 7.80
CA GLY A 21 8.83 -8.68 8.19
C GLY A 21 9.04 -9.52 9.44
N GLN A 22 10.23 -10.10 9.63
CA GLN A 22 10.58 -10.85 10.82
C GLN A 22 10.71 -10.00 12.09
N ARG A 23 10.86 -8.70 11.92
CA ARG A 23 10.96 -7.72 13.02
C ARG A 23 9.69 -6.87 13.13
N TRP A 24 8.59 -7.36 12.60
CA TRP A 24 7.35 -6.61 12.61
C TRP A 24 6.94 -6.18 14.01
N SER A 25 6.60 -4.92 14.14
CA SER A 25 5.91 -4.37 15.30
C SER A 25 4.74 -3.53 14.82
N ALA A 26 3.71 -3.40 15.66
CA ALA A 26 2.59 -2.54 15.34
C ALA A 26 3.06 -1.09 15.12
N PRO A 27 2.44 -0.34 14.20
CA PRO A 27 2.76 1.07 14.02
C PRO A 27 2.58 1.86 15.32
N HIS A 28 3.45 2.84 15.52
CA HIS A 28 3.28 3.80 16.60
C HIS A 28 2.15 4.79 16.30
N GLU A 29 1.60 5.41 17.33
CA GLU A 29 0.54 6.40 17.18
C GLU A 29 0.94 7.59 16.30
N ASP A 30 2.22 7.97 16.30
CA ASP A 30 2.75 9.07 15.49
C ASP A 30 3.17 8.67 14.07
N ASP A 31 3.19 7.39 13.76
CA ASP A 31 3.51 6.93 12.40
C ASP A 31 2.43 7.36 11.40
N TRP A 32 2.89 7.68 10.19
CA TRP A 32 2.00 7.95 9.08
C TRP A 32 1.60 6.65 8.38
N LEU A 33 0.33 6.58 8.00
CA LEU A 33 -0.22 5.48 7.21
C LEU A 33 -0.58 6.03 5.83
N LEU A 34 0.08 5.51 4.81
CA LEU A 34 -0.19 5.83 3.40
C LEU A 34 -0.86 4.61 2.76
N ALA A 35 -2.16 4.69 2.59
CA ALA A 35 -2.94 3.63 1.95
C ALA A 35 -3.09 3.89 0.45
N ILE A 36 -3.01 2.84 -0.34
CA ILE A 36 -3.28 2.86 -1.77
C ILE A 36 -4.19 1.70 -2.16
N ASP A 37 -5.04 1.94 -3.13
CA ASP A 37 -5.99 0.96 -3.62
C ASP A 37 -6.35 1.22 -5.08
N ASP A 38 -6.93 0.22 -5.73
CA ASP A 38 -7.48 0.25 -7.08
C ASP A 38 -6.51 0.79 -8.14
N THR A 39 -5.29 0.31 -8.11
CA THR A 39 -4.22 0.74 -9.01
C THR A 39 -4.01 -0.18 -10.21
N ASP A 40 -4.72 -1.30 -10.28
CA ASP A 40 -4.50 -2.36 -11.26
C ASP A 40 -5.68 -2.56 -12.21
N ASN A 41 -5.43 -3.26 -13.29
CA ASN A 41 -6.44 -3.81 -14.19
C ASN A 41 -6.23 -5.31 -14.38
N LEU A 42 -6.98 -5.95 -15.28
CA LEU A 42 -6.93 -7.41 -15.48
C LEU A 42 -5.59 -7.93 -15.99
N THR A 43 -4.75 -7.06 -16.58
CA THR A 43 -3.48 -7.44 -17.19
C THR A 43 -2.26 -6.83 -16.52
N SER A 44 -2.46 -5.91 -15.58
CA SER A 44 -1.38 -5.24 -14.85
C SER A 44 -0.94 -6.00 -13.61
N ARG A 45 0.15 -5.54 -12.99
CA ARG A 45 0.55 -5.97 -11.66
C ARG A 45 -0.37 -5.38 -10.60
N GLY A 46 -0.50 -6.08 -9.47
CA GLY A 46 -1.39 -5.69 -8.39
C GLY A 46 -0.89 -4.52 -7.55
N THR A 47 -1.80 -4.02 -6.72
CA THR A 47 -1.55 -2.90 -5.80
C THR A 47 -0.38 -3.18 -4.84
N GLY A 48 -0.22 -4.42 -4.38
CA GLY A 48 0.91 -4.80 -3.53
C GLY A 48 2.27 -4.61 -4.19
N PHE A 49 2.38 -4.89 -5.49
CA PHE A 49 3.59 -4.61 -6.26
C PHE A 49 3.87 -3.12 -6.33
N LEU A 50 2.86 -2.31 -6.64
CA LEU A 50 3.01 -0.86 -6.72
C LEU A 50 3.38 -0.25 -5.37
N ALA A 51 2.83 -0.76 -4.27
CA ALA A 51 3.20 -0.32 -2.94
C ALA A 51 4.69 -0.54 -2.64
N ARG A 52 5.21 -1.71 -2.99
CA ARG A 52 6.65 -2.01 -2.82
C ARG A 52 7.53 -1.14 -3.69
N GLN A 53 7.14 -0.92 -4.94
CA GLN A 53 7.88 -0.04 -5.85
C GLN A 53 7.88 1.41 -5.35
N LEU A 54 6.75 1.90 -4.86
CA LEU A 54 6.65 3.24 -4.27
C LEU A 54 7.59 3.39 -3.07
N ALA A 55 7.62 2.40 -2.17
CA ALA A 55 8.52 2.39 -1.02
C ALA A 55 9.99 2.49 -1.45
N LEU A 56 10.41 1.71 -2.44
CA LEU A 56 11.76 1.75 -2.96
C LEU A 56 12.10 3.11 -3.59
N ARG A 57 11.21 3.66 -4.37
CA ARG A 57 11.40 4.99 -4.99
C ARG A 57 11.52 6.11 -3.96
N MET A 58 10.72 6.05 -2.90
CA MET A 58 10.83 7.01 -1.80
C MET A 58 12.19 6.93 -1.10
N ALA A 59 12.70 5.73 -0.86
CA ALA A 59 14.01 5.52 -0.26
C ALA A 59 15.13 6.03 -1.18
N GLU A 60 15.08 5.71 -2.46
CA GLU A 60 16.06 6.15 -3.45
C GLU A 60 16.08 7.68 -3.61
N ALA A 61 14.92 8.31 -3.54
CA ALA A 61 14.78 9.76 -3.61
C ALA A 61 15.13 10.47 -2.30
N GLY A 62 15.41 9.74 -1.22
CA GLY A 62 15.70 10.31 0.08
C GLY A 62 14.49 10.97 0.76
N ILE A 63 13.28 10.63 0.35
CA ILE A 63 12.03 11.23 0.85
C ILE A 63 11.58 10.55 2.13
N ALA A 64 11.64 9.23 2.18
CA ALA A 64 11.26 8.45 3.36
C ALA A 64 11.85 7.05 3.31
N GLU A 65 12.09 6.50 4.49
CA GLU A 65 12.33 5.06 4.68
C GLU A 65 11.06 4.43 5.22
N VAL A 66 10.42 3.62 4.41
CA VAL A 66 9.18 2.93 4.77
C VAL A 66 9.49 1.87 5.83
N LYS A 67 8.80 1.94 6.96
CA LYS A 67 9.02 1.01 8.09
C LYS A 67 8.43 -0.37 7.81
N ALA A 68 7.28 -0.41 7.15
CA ALA A 68 6.59 -1.64 6.83
C ALA A 68 5.56 -1.41 5.73
N ILE A 69 5.16 -2.49 5.07
CA ILE A 69 4.05 -2.50 4.13
C ILE A 69 3.08 -3.58 4.59
N THR A 70 1.81 -3.22 4.74
CA THR A 70 0.75 -4.17 5.04
C THR A 70 -0.16 -4.34 3.83
N ARG A 71 -0.61 -5.55 3.63
CA ARG A 71 -1.62 -5.88 2.63
C ARG A 71 -2.87 -6.37 3.33
N HIS A 72 -4.01 -5.85 2.91
CA HIS A 72 -5.31 -6.18 3.49
C HIS A 72 -6.16 -6.87 2.44
N GLN A 73 -6.44 -8.15 2.64
CA GLN A 73 -7.41 -8.88 1.84
C GLN A 73 -8.81 -8.47 2.29
N LEU A 74 -9.59 -7.91 1.37
CA LEU A 74 -11.00 -7.58 1.59
C LEU A 74 -11.87 -8.74 1.10
N LEU A 75 -13.17 -8.64 1.34
CA LEU A 75 -14.11 -9.69 0.94
C LEU A 75 -14.11 -9.87 -0.58
N VAL A 76 -14.00 -11.12 -1.03
CA VAL A 76 -14.17 -11.49 -2.43
C VAL A 76 -15.61 -11.97 -2.60
N ASP A 77 -16.40 -11.20 -3.32
CA ASP A 77 -17.84 -11.46 -3.55
C ASP A 77 -18.20 -10.99 -4.96
N PRO A 78 -19.06 -11.73 -5.70
CA PRO A 78 -19.44 -11.35 -7.07
C PRO A 78 -20.08 -9.97 -7.20
N ARG A 79 -20.61 -9.41 -6.12
CA ARG A 79 -21.18 -8.06 -6.08
C ARG A 79 -20.15 -6.95 -6.00
N ILE A 80 -18.89 -7.29 -5.69
CA ILE A 80 -17.80 -6.33 -5.56
C ILE A 80 -16.96 -6.36 -6.84
N PRO A 81 -16.84 -5.24 -7.58
CA PRO A 81 -15.93 -5.17 -8.70
C PRO A 81 -14.47 -5.31 -8.22
N TYR A 82 -13.72 -6.20 -8.83
CA TYR A 82 -12.29 -6.35 -8.57
C TYR A 82 -11.58 -6.96 -9.78
N THR A 83 -10.28 -6.80 -9.85
CA THR A 83 -9.48 -7.34 -10.97
C THR A 83 -9.07 -8.79 -10.73
N SER A 84 -8.21 -9.05 -9.74
CA SER A 84 -7.79 -10.40 -9.37
C SER A 84 -8.15 -10.74 -7.93
N HIS A 85 -7.92 -9.80 -7.02
CA HIS A 85 -8.22 -9.91 -5.59
C HIS A 85 -8.71 -8.57 -5.08
N ASN A 86 -9.70 -8.58 -4.21
CA ASN A 86 -10.14 -7.37 -3.52
C ASN A 86 -9.19 -7.09 -2.35
N SER A 87 -8.13 -6.34 -2.59
CA SER A 87 -7.12 -6.04 -1.58
C SER A 87 -6.58 -4.63 -1.70
N SER A 88 -6.18 -4.07 -0.57
CA SER A 88 -5.50 -2.79 -0.47
C SER A 88 -4.13 -2.93 0.17
N ALA A 89 -3.30 -1.91 0.05
CA ALA A 89 -1.98 -1.88 0.66
C ALA A 89 -1.78 -0.60 1.47
N CYS A 90 -0.98 -0.69 2.52
CA CYS A 90 -0.66 0.45 3.36
C CYS A 90 0.83 0.47 3.66
N LEU A 91 1.47 1.63 3.42
CA LEU A 91 2.84 1.89 3.78
C LEU A 91 2.87 2.60 5.13
N VAL A 92 3.69 2.10 6.05
CA VAL A 92 3.91 2.70 7.36
C VAL A 92 5.17 3.56 7.30
N LEU A 93 5.04 4.84 7.57
CA LEU A 93 6.11 5.83 7.46
C LEU A 93 6.44 6.40 8.84
N PRO A 94 7.73 6.70 9.11
CA PRO A 94 8.12 7.32 10.37
C PRO A 94 7.53 8.72 10.51
N SER A 95 7.33 9.16 11.75
CA SER A 95 6.73 10.46 12.07
C SER A 95 7.50 11.68 11.54
N ILE A 96 8.79 11.53 11.29
CA ILE A 96 9.67 12.63 10.86
C ILE A 96 9.50 13.05 9.40
N VAL A 97 8.77 12.28 8.60
CA VAL A 97 8.59 12.58 7.17
C VAL A 97 7.80 13.88 6.99
N ASP A 98 8.08 14.59 5.90
CA ASP A 98 7.28 15.73 5.51
C ASP A 98 6.01 15.28 4.81
N ARG A 99 4.88 15.50 5.45
CA ARG A 99 3.55 15.10 5.01
C ARG A 99 3.25 15.54 3.57
N GLN A 100 3.49 16.82 3.28
CA GLN A 100 3.15 17.38 1.96
C GLN A 100 4.01 16.75 0.86
N THR A 101 5.29 16.59 1.11
CA THR A 101 6.21 15.94 0.17
C THR A 101 5.80 14.49 -0.11
N ILE A 102 5.46 13.73 0.93
CA ILE A 102 5.00 12.35 0.80
C ILE A 102 3.72 12.27 -0.02
N PHE A 103 2.75 13.10 0.29
CA PHE A 103 1.47 13.09 -0.39
C PHE A 103 1.61 13.46 -1.88
N ASP A 104 2.33 14.54 -2.17
CA ASP A 104 2.53 14.99 -3.55
C ASP A 104 3.31 13.96 -4.38
N TYR A 105 4.34 13.36 -3.80
CA TYR A 105 5.11 12.32 -4.45
C TYR A 105 4.25 11.09 -4.76
N SER A 106 3.45 10.66 -3.80
CA SER A 106 2.57 9.50 -3.94
C SER A 106 1.49 9.72 -4.99
N CYS A 107 0.87 10.88 -5.00
CA CYS A 107 -0.13 11.23 -6.02
C CYS A 107 0.47 11.22 -7.42
N ARG A 108 1.65 11.80 -7.59
CA ARG A 108 2.36 11.79 -8.87
C ARG A 108 2.71 10.37 -9.30
N TYR A 109 3.24 9.57 -8.39
CA TYR A 109 3.57 8.18 -8.65
C TYR A 109 2.34 7.39 -9.13
N LEU A 110 1.21 7.53 -8.44
CA LEU A 110 -0.02 6.82 -8.80
C LEU A 110 -0.56 7.28 -10.15
N LEU A 111 -0.49 8.56 -10.48
CA LEU A 111 -0.90 9.07 -11.79
C LEU A 111 -0.04 8.49 -12.92
N GLU A 112 1.25 8.28 -12.67
CA GLU A 112 2.19 7.77 -13.68
C GLU A 112 2.15 6.24 -13.81
N GLU A 113 1.97 5.53 -12.70
CA GLU A 113 2.20 4.08 -12.63
C GLU A 113 0.93 3.23 -12.50
N SER A 114 -0.21 3.83 -12.15
CA SER A 114 -1.46 3.09 -12.10
C SER A 114 -1.89 2.64 -13.47
N ALA A 115 -2.50 1.45 -13.54
CA ALA A 115 -2.92 0.87 -14.80
C ALA A 115 -4.02 1.67 -15.48
N GLU A 116 -4.04 1.63 -16.79
CA GLU A 116 -5.10 2.25 -17.58
C GLU A 116 -6.48 1.69 -17.19
N GLY A 117 -7.43 2.56 -16.99
CA GLY A 117 -8.79 2.22 -16.58
C GLY A 117 -8.93 1.91 -15.09
N SER A 118 -7.87 1.96 -14.30
CA SER A 118 -7.96 1.89 -12.86
C SER A 118 -8.42 3.22 -12.26
N ASP A 119 -8.92 3.16 -11.04
CA ASP A 119 -9.47 4.32 -10.32
C ASP A 119 -8.70 4.50 -9.00
N ALA A 120 -7.39 4.70 -9.13
CA ALA A 120 -6.46 4.71 -8.01
C ALA A 120 -6.82 5.73 -6.94
N GLY A 121 -6.87 5.27 -5.70
CA GLY A 121 -7.09 6.08 -4.51
C GLY A 121 -5.93 6.02 -3.55
N THR A 122 -5.71 7.12 -2.83
CA THR A 122 -4.71 7.18 -1.76
C THR A 122 -5.18 8.04 -0.60
N VAL A 123 -4.76 7.64 0.60
CA VAL A 123 -5.02 8.37 1.85
C VAL A 123 -3.74 8.41 2.66
N LEU A 124 -3.43 9.57 3.20
CA LEU A 124 -2.32 9.76 4.15
C LEU A 124 -2.86 10.30 5.47
N VAL A 125 -2.65 9.57 6.54
CA VAL A 125 -3.13 9.93 7.88
C VAL A 125 -2.16 9.45 8.94
N GLN A 126 -2.00 10.19 10.04
CA GLN A 126 -1.30 9.65 11.21
C GLN A 126 -2.19 8.64 11.93
N ARG A 127 -1.59 7.57 12.45
CA ARG A 127 -2.35 6.51 13.10
C ARG A 127 -3.24 7.02 14.23
N LYS A 128 -2.75 7.94 15.04
CA LYS A 128 -3.51 8.54 16.16
C LYS A 128 -4.76 9.29 15.72
N ASP A 129 -4.79 9.78 14.48
CA ASP A 129 -5.90 10.56 13.93
C ASP A 129 -6.93 9.69 13.21
N LEU A 130 -6.73 8.38 13.19
CA LEU A 130 -7.62 7.44 12.53
C LEU A 130 -8.89 7.24 13.37
N PRO A 131 -10.08 7.69 12.91
CA PRO A 131 -11.31 7.56 13.67
C PRO A 131 -11.75 6.11 13.83
N ASP A 132 -12.43 5.79 14.92
CA ASP A 132 -12.95 4.44 15.17
C ASP A 132 -13.93 3.98 14.10
N VAL A 133 -14.72 4.88 13.53
CA VAL A 133 -15.64 4.56 12.42
C VAL A 133 -14.89 4.01 11.19
N VAL A 134 -13.71 4.54 10.90
CA VAL A 134 -12.87 4.05 9.79
C VAL A 134 -12.32 2.67 10.12
N ARG A 135 -11.91 2.44 11.36
CA ARG A 135 -11.44 1.10 11.80
C ARG A 135 -12.56 0.05 11.71
N GLN A 136 -13.77 0.42 12.12
CA GLN A 136 -14.95 -0.44 12.03
C GLN A 136 -15.29 -0.74 10.57
N PHE A 137 -15.25 0.27 9.70
CA PHE A 137 -15.46 0.09 8.26
C PHE A 137 -14.45 -0.91 7.67
N GLY A 138 -13.16 -0.76 8.00
CA GLY A 138 -12.12 -1.65 7.52
C GLY A 138 -12.31 -3.11 7.94
N ARG A 139 -12.81 -3.34 9.17
CA ARG A 139 -13.16 -4.69 9.64
C ARG A 139 -14.37 -5.24 8.89
N ALA A 140 -15.41 -4.42 8.75
CA ALA A 140 -16.63 -4.83 8.05
C ALA A 140 -16.36 -5.15 6.57
N ALA A 141 -15.49 -4.42 5.90
CA ALA A 141 -15.13 -4.65 4.50
C ALA A 141 -14.46 -6.01 4.25
N LYS A 142 -13.96 -6.66 5.30
CA LYS A 142 -13.38 -8.01 5.21
C LYS A 142 -14.42 -9.12 5.32
N GLU A 143 -15.59 -8.82 5.82
CA GLU A 143 -16.61 -9.81 6.19
C GLU A 143 -17.92 -9.64 5.45
N GLN A 144 -18.20 -8.45 4.92
CA GLN A 144 -19.47 -8.15 4.29
C GLN A 144 -19.32 -7.19 3.12
N VAL A 145 -20.29 -7.21 2.21
CA VAL A 145 -20.40 -6.22 1.13
C VAL A 145 -20.91 -4.92 1.72
N LEU A 146 -20.16 -3.84 1.49
CA LEU A 146 -20.54 -2.50 1.92
C LEU A 146 -20.96 -1.67 0.72
N GLU A 147 -22.03 -0.89 0.85
CA GLU A 147 -22.56 0.03 -0.15
C GLU A 147 -22.20 1.48 0.19
#